data_166336d0841767dbdf5a84fc4e55dbef
#
_entry.id   166336d0841767dbdf5a84fc4e55dbef
#
_cell.length_a   1.000
_cell.length_b   1.000
_cell.length_c   1.000
_cell.angle_alpha   90.00
_cell.angle_beta   90.00
_cell.angle_gamma   90.00
#
_symmetry.space_group_name_H-M   'P 1'
#
loop_
_entity.id
_entity.type
_entity.pdbx_description
1 polymer ?
#
loop_
_entity_poly.entity_id
_entity_poly.type
_entity_poly.pdbx_seq_one_letter_code
_entity_poly.pdbx_strand_id
1 'polypeptide(L)'
;MRKHLILLCIMAILLPLHTTAQSFKKEIYAKPELSANNYLAYPTPSGKLTPPPTGYIPVYISHYGRHGSRYLIHDYQYLRPLQILEKADSIGVLTSKGKETIAKIRRMYAEAYNRWGELTPLGAEQHKQIARRMYKRFPSVFKDSVWVDAKSTVVIRCILSMENELQELIRQNTRLKVRCDASAHDMYYMNLSDKKLMLQKETEEVKNAQNDWDKQHLNFRPLISRLFTDSSFVDKNINVGQFVRDLFSLAGIVQNSEIRHSLSLYDIFTPDELYSLWQRSNVWWYLHYAGAPQNGGNQPFSQRNLLRKIITEADSCLSLPHPGATLRFGHDTMIMPLTCLLN
;
A
#
# COMPACT_ATOMS: atom_id res chain seq x y z
N MET A 1 -45.45 1.71 -19.76
CA MET A 1 -45.04 1.43 -18.35
C MET A 1 -43.76 0.60 -18.20
N ARG A 2 -43.56 -0.54 -18.92
CA ARG A 2 -42.32 -1.36 -18.78
C ARG A 2 -41.01 -0.64 -19.16
N LYS A 3 -41.00 0.23 -20.18
CA LYS A 3 -39.78 0.97 -20.60
C LYS A 3 -39.31 2.02 -19.57
N HIS A 4 -40.22 2.65 -18.85
CA HIS A 4 -39.89 3.63 -17.82
C HIS A 4 -39.36 2.94 -16.52
N LEU A 5 -39.83 1.72 -16.22
CA LEU A 5 -39.37 0.95 -15.09
C LEU A 5 -37.93 0.47 -15.26
N ILE A 6 -37.54 0.07 -16.48
CA ILE A 6 -36.16 -0.33 -16.82
C ILE A 6 -35.20 0.87 -16.71
N LEU A 7 -35.63 2.05 -17.17
CA LEU A 7 -34.82 3.28 -17.07
C LEU A 7 -34.59 3.72 -15.61
N LEU A 8 -35.62 3.60 -14.76
CA LEU A 8 -35.49 3.87 -13.32
C LEU A 8 -34.58 2.88 -12.60
N CYS A 9 -34.64 1.58 -12.96
CA CYS A 9 -33.74 0.58 -12.40
C CYS A 9 -32.29 0.80 -12.82
N ILE A 10 -32.01 1.23 -14.06
CA ILE A 10 -30.65 1.56 -14.51
C ILE A 10 -30.12 2.82 -13.80
N MET A 11 -30.95 3.84 -13.59
CA MET A 11 -30.56 5.02 -12.80
C MET A 11 -30.31 4.69 -11.33
N ALA A 12 -31.08 3.78 -10.72
CA ALA A 12 -30.88 3.37 -9.33
C ALA A 12 -29.59 2.56 -9.10
N ILE A 13 -29.12 1.83 -10.11
CA ILE A 13 -27.87 1.07 -10.05
C ILE A 13 -26.62 1.97 -10.21
N LEU A 14 -26.76 3.11 -10.92
CA LEU A 14 -25.64 4.04 -11.14
C LEU A 14 -25.43 5.04 -9.97
N LEU A 15 -26.46 5.28 -9.15
CA LEU A 15 -26.40 6.22 -8.03
C LEU A 15 -25.39 5.86 -6.90
N PRO A 16 -25.22 4.60 -6.48
CA PRO A 16 -24.28 4.27 -5.39
C PRO A 16 -22.80 4.40 -5.79
N LEU A 17 -22.44 4.25 -7.06
CA LEU A 17 -21.05 4.36 -7.52
C LEU A 17 -20.55 5.83 -7.49
N HIS A 18 -21.41 6.78 -7.79
CA HIS A 18 -21.07 8.21 -7.73
C HIS A 18 -20.94 8.72 -6.28
N THR A 19 -21.73 8.20 -5.36
CA THR A 19 -21.70 8.63 -3.95
C THR A 19 -20.43 8.21 -3.22
N THR A 20 -19.88 7.02 -3.51
CA THR A 20 -18.64 6.54 -2.87
C THR A 20 -17.40 7.31 -3.33
N ALA A 21 -17.26 7.59 -4.63
CA ALA A 21 -16.14 8.36 -5.17
C ALA A 21 -16.15 9.82 -4.68
N GLN A 22 -17.33 10.42 -4.59
CA GLN A 22 -17.52 11.78 -4.08
C GLN A 22 -17.27 11.88 -2.56
N SER A 23 -17.58 10.83 -1.80
CA SER A 23 -17.26 10.73 -0.39
C SER A 23 -15.74 10.70 -0.18
N PHE A 24 -15.01 9.86 -0.91
CA PHE A 24 -13.57 9.71 -0.75
C PHE A 24 -12.78 10.98 -1.16
N LYS A 25 -13.25 11.72 -2.16
CA LYS A 25 -12.69 13.04 -2.50
C LYS A 25 -12.77 14.00 -1.31
N LYS A 26 -13.90 14.07 -0.64
CA LYS A 26 -14.09 14.91 0.56
C LYS A 26 -13.19 14.48 1.73
N GLU A 27 -12.98 13.16 1.87
CA GLU A 27 -12.10 12.62 2.91
C GLU A 27 -10.64 13.00 2.67
N ILE A 28 -10.14 12.93 1.43
CA ILE A 28 -8.78 13.39 1.06
C ILE A 28 -8.65 14.90 1.29
N TYR A 29 -9.69 15.69 0.99
CA TYR A 29 -9.66 17.14 1.24
C TYR A 29 -9.55 17.47 2.73
N ALA A 30 -10.22 16.70 3.58
CA ALA A 30 -10.17 16.86 5.02
C ALA A 30 -8.87 16.27 5.65
N LYS A 31 -8.33 15.23 5.05
CA LYS A 31 -7.16 14.48 5.53
C LYS A 31 -6.25 14.12 4.34
N PRO A 32 -5.31 15.01 3.97
CA PRO A 32 -4.40 14.78 2.84
C PRO A 32 -3.64 13.47 2.86
N GLU A 33 -3.35 12.93 4.05
CA GLU A 33 -2.65 11.66 4.25
C GLU A 33 -3.37 10.47 3.59
N LEU A 34 -4.69 10.54 3.43
CA LEU A 34 -5.47 9.50 2.76
C LEU A 34 -5.15 9.38 1.26
N SER A 35 -4.52 10.41 0.66
CA SER A 35 -4.06 10.36 -0.72
C SER A 35 -2.81 9.49 -0.93
N ALA A 36 -2.14 9.06 0.14
CA ALA A 36 -0.83 8.38 0.08
C ALA A 36 -0.84 7.00 -0.59
N ASN A 37 -1.99 6.47 -0.98
CA ASN A 37 -2.13 5.16 -1.62
C ASN A 37 -1.48 4.05 -0.79
N ASN A 38 -0.58 3.24 -1.36
CA ASN A 38 0.11 2.17 -0.64
C ASN A 38 1.16 2.66 0.39
N TYR A 39 1.41 3.95 0.50
CA TYR A 39 2.19 4.56 1.59
C TYR A 39 1.33 4.99 2.79
N LEU A 40 0.00 4.89 2.69
CA LEU A 40 -0.87 5.16 3.84
C LEU A 40 -0.45 4.28 5.02
N ALA A 41 -0.12 4.91 6.15
CA ALA A 41 0.18 4.19 7.37
C ALA A 41 -1.05 3.39 7.82
N TYR A 42 -0.86 2.12 8.17
CA TYR A 42 -1.97 1.26 8.57
C TYR A 42 -2.73 1.87 9.75
N PRO A 43 -4.00 2.25 9.58
CA PRO A 43 -4.75 2.91 10.63
C PRO A 43 -5.18 1.90 11.70
N THR A 44 -5.31 2.36 12.94
CA THR A 44 -5.99 1.56 13.95
C THR A 44 -7.48 1.53 13.63
N PRO A 45 -8.09 0.35 13.38
CA PRO A 45 -9.51 0.26 13.12
C PRO A 45 -10.32 0.80 14.29
N SER A 46 -11.24 1.73 14.03
CA SER A 46 -12.09 2.37 15.07
C SER A 46 -13.55 1.92 15.00
N GLY A 47 -13.94 1.21 13.94
CA GLY A 47 -15.31 0.74 13.75
C GLY A 47 -15.68 -0.42 14.65
N LYS A 48 -16.98 -0.53 14.98
CA LYS A 48 -17.53 -1.71 15.66
C LYS A 48 -17.46 -2.91 14.71
N LEU A 49 -16.80 -3.97 15.15
CA LEU A 49 -16.69 -5.20 14.35
C LEU A 49 -18.02 -5.93 14.32
N THR A 50 -18.38 -6.50 13.16
CA THR A 50 -19.53 -7.40 13.03
C THR A 50 -19.36 -8.60 13.98
N PRO A 51 -20.37 -8.95 14.80
CA PRO A 51 -20.31 -10.12 15.66
C PRO A 51 -20.24 -11.41 14.81
N PRO A 52 -19.68 -12.50 15.36
CA PRO A 52 -19.75 -13.79 14.68
C PRO A 52 -21.22 -14.25 14.55
N PRO A 53 -21.56 -15.06 13.53
CA PRO A 53 -22.89 -15.67 13.44
C PRO A 53 -23.18 -16.50 14.67
N THR A 54 -24.45 -16.53 15.09
CA THR A 54 -24.88 -17.30 16.25
C THR A 54 -24.57 -18.80 16.07
N GLY A 55 -23.96 -19.41 17.07
CA GLY A 55 -23.59 -20.83 17.06
C GLY A 55 -22.26 -21.15 16.38
N TYR A 56 -21.56 -20.16 15.82
CA TYR A 56 -20.23 -20.36 15.23
C TYR A 56 -19.12 -19.91 16.17
N ILE A 57 -18.11 -20.75 16.31
CA ILE A 57 -16.90 -20.48 17.11
C ILE A 57 -15.70 -20.48 16.16
N PRO A 58 -14.84 -19.43 16.17
CA PRO A 58 -13.62 -19.42 15.37
C PRO A 58 -12.65 -20.48 15.91
N VAL A 59 -12.17 -21.35 15.00
CA VAL A 59 -11.27 -22.47 15.33
C VAL A 59 -9.90 -22.34 14.69
N TYR A 60 -9.78 -21.57 13.59
CA TYR A 60 -8.57 -21.42 12.80
C TYR A 60 -8.46 -20.03 12.19
N ILE A 61 -7.24 -19.53 12.08
CA ILE A 61 -6.92 -18.29 11.34
C ILE A 61 -5.91 -18.60 10.23
N SER A 62 -6.27 -18.23 9.01
CA SER A 62 -5.33 -18.13 7.87
C SER A 62 -5.15 -16.66 7.54
N HIS A 63 -3.94 -16.16 7.69
CA HIS A 63 -3.61 -14.74 7.50
C HIS A 63 -2.57 -14.56 6.40
N TYR A 64 -2.72 -13.52 5.58
CA TYR A 64 -1.66 -12.96 4.74
C TYR A 64 -1.62 -11.45 4.96
N GLY A 65 -0.54 -10.95 5.53
CA GLY A 65 -0.30 -9.54 5.82
C GLY A 65 0.78 -8.93 4.92
N ARG A 66 0.62 -7.64 4.60
CA ARG A 66 1.70 -6.83 4.08
C ARG A 66 2.67 -6.48 5.22
N HIS A 67 3.95 -6.30 4.91
CA HIS A 67 4.90 -5.71 5.86
C HIS A 67 4.39 -4.35 6.40
N GLY A 68 4.81 -3.96 7.59
CA GLY A 68 4.47 -2.69 8.21
C GLY A 68 5.04 -1.46 7.48
N SER A 69 4.82 -0.29 8.03
CA SER A 69 5.38 0.98 7.55
C SER A 69 6.90 0.88 7.36
N ARG A 70 7.42 1.45 6.27
CA ARG A 70 8.82 1.37 5.86
C ARG A 70 9.32 2.68 5.28
N TYR A 71 10.64 2.84 5.15
CA TYR A 71 11.25 3.88 4.34
C TYR A 71 11.09 3.58 2.83
N LEU A 72 11.32 4.59 1.96
CA LEU A 72 11.38 4.36 0.51
C LEU A 72 12.48 3.34 0.18
N ILE A 73 12.30 2.60 -0.92
CA ILE A 73 13.13 1.42 -1.22
C ILE A 73 14.53 1.79 -1.70
N HIS A 74 14.68 2.99 -2.30
CA HIS A 74 15.93 3.43 -2.90
C HIS A 74 16.25 4.87 -2.51
N ASP A 75 17.54 5.18 -2.37
CA ASP A 75 18.07 6.52 -2.09
C ASP A 75 17.68 7.56 -3.15
N TYR A 76 17.71 7.17 -4.43
CA TYR A 76 17.37 8.06 -5.53
C TYR A 76 15.94 8.62 -5.46
N GLN A 77 15.04 7.95 -4.75
CA GLN A 77 13.67 8.44 -4.56
C GLN A 77 13.63 9.70 -3.67
N TYR A 78 14.63 9.91 -2.83
CA TYR A 78 14.85 11.13 -2.06
C TYR A 78 15.77 12.10 -2.81
N LEU A 79 16.87 11.56 -3.36
CA LEU A 79 17.94 12.39 -3.94
C LEU A 79 17.55 13.06 -5.25
N ARG A 80 16.81 12.39 -6.13
CA ARG A 80 16.45 12.94 -7.44
C ARG A 80 15.66 14.26 -7.31
N PRO A 81 14.55 14.36 -6.59
CA PRO A 81 13.86 15.64 -6.41
C PRO A 81 14.70 16.66 -5.63
N LEU A 82 15.50 16.22 -4.65
CA LEU A 82 16.39 17.09 -3.89
C LEU A 82 17.44 17.76 -4.80
N GLN A 83 18.15 16.98 -5.61
CA GLN A 83 19.19 17.48 -6.53
C GLN A 83 18.64 18.46 -7.56
N ILE A 84 17.43 18.22 -8.06
CA ILE A 84 16.74 19.15 -8.98
C ILE A 84 16.50 20.49 -8.29
N LEU A 85 15.96 20.46 -7.06
CA LEU A 85 15.70 21.67 -6.28
C LEU A 85 17.00 22.40 -5.90
N GLU A 86 18.03 21.67 -5.47
CA GLU A 86 19.32 22.25 -5.11
C GLU A 86 20.01 22.94 -6.32
N LYS A 87 19.93 22.30 -7.50
CA LYS A 87 20.41 22.92 -8.75
C LYS A 87 19.66 24.21 -9.07
N ALA A 88 18.33 24.22 -8.91
CA ALA A 88 17.52 25.41 -9.12
C ALA A 88 17.83 26.53 -8.11
N ASP A 89 18.07 26.17 -6.86
CA ASP A 89 18.44 27.10 -5.79
C ASP A 89 19.81 27.76 -6.08
N SER A 90 20.79 26.99 -6.53
CA SER A 90 22.15 27.49 -6.82
C SER A 90 22.19 28.56 -7.91
N ILE A 91 21.20 28.62 -8.79
CA ILE A 91 21.06 29.63 -9.85
C ILE A 91 19.91 30.63 -9.57
N GLY A 92 19.33 30.58 -8.40
CA GLY A 92 18.35 31.58 -7.93
C GLY A 92 16.95 31.48 -8.55
N VAL A 93 16.56 30.32 -9.10
CA VAL A 93 15.26 30.13 -9.78
C VAL A 93 14.20 29.39 -8.93
N LEU A 94 14.39 29.34 -7.60
CA LEU A 94 13.40 28.81 -6.69
C LEU A 94 12.57 29.89 -6.02
N THR A 95 11.30 29.60 -5.77
CA THR A 95 10.45 30.35 -4.84
C THR A 95 10.86 30.07 -3.38
N SER A 96 10.31 30.83 -2.43
CA SER A 96 10.46 30.53 -1.01
C SER A 96 9.92 29.15 -0.65
N LYS A 97 8.81 28.71 -1.26
CA LYS A 97 8.25 27.35 -1.09
C LYS A 97 9.20 26.27 -1.61
N GLY A 98 9.85 26.50 -2.76
CA GLY A 98 10.88 25.59 -3.28
C GLY A 98 12.05 25.40 -2.30
N LYS A 99 12.55 26.51 -1.71
CA LYS A 99 13.63 26.48 -0.71
C LYS A 99 13.20 25.76 0.59
N GLU A 100 11.98 26.00 1.07
CA GLU A 100 11.40 25.27 2.21
C GLU A 100 11.34 23.76 1.92
N THR A 101 10.97 23.39 0.70
CA THR A 101 10.88 21.98 0.26
C THR A 101 12.24 21.27 0.32
N ILE A 102 13.34 21.94 -0.05
CA ILE A 102 14.71 21.40 0.10
C ILE A 102 14.98 21.02 1.56
N ALA A 103 14.69 21.94 2.50
CA ALA A 103 14.95 21.70 3.92
C ALA A 103 14.16 20.49 4.45
N LYS A 104 12.91 20.33 4.02
CA LYS A 104 12.07 19.21 4.38
C LYS A 104 12.61 17.89 3.83
N ILE A 105 12.97 17.83 2.54
CA ILE A 105 13.50 16.61 1.91
C ILE A 105 14.85 16.22 2.52
N ARG A 106 15.73 17.17 2.83
CA ARG A 106 16.99 16.88 3.51
C ARG A 106 16.78 16.21 4.86
N ARG A 107 15.81 16.66 5.65
CA ARG A 107 15.48 16.02 6.94
C ARG A 107 14.95 14.58 6.73
N MET A 108 14.11 14.37 5.73
CA MET A 108 13.61 13.02 5.40
C MET A 108 14.75 12.10 4.94
N TYR A 109 15.63 12.60 4.10
CA TYR A 109 16.80 11.85 3.63
C TYR A 109 17.75 11.49 4.77
N ALA A 110 18.02 12.43 5.67
CA ALA A 110 18.88 12.20 6.84
C ALA A 110 18.34 11.10 7.76
N GLU A 111 17.02 11.06 8.01
CA GLU A 111 16.41 10.00 8.80
C GLU A 111 16.48 8.63 8.10
N ALA A 112 16.26 8.62 6.78
CA ALA A 112 16.22 7.40 5.98
C ALA A 112 17.62 6.92 5.52
N TYR A 113 18.68 7.67 5.80
CA TYR A 113 20.03 7.38 5.30
C TYR A 113 20.48 5.97 5.68
N ASN A 114 20.90 5.18 4.69
CA ASN A 114 21.27 3.77 4.81
C ASN A 114 20.19 2.83 5.39
N ARG A 115 18.91 3.26 5.35
CA ARG A 115 17.77 2.48 5.82
C ARG A 115 16.72 2.24 4.70
N TRP A 116 17.18 2.14 3.47
CA TRP A 116 16.33 2.00 2.29
C TRP A 116 15.49 0.74 2.34
N GLY A 117 14.17 0.91 2.30
CA GLY A 117 13.21 -0.18 2.33
C GLY A 117 13.10 -0.92 3.66
N GLU A 118 13.77 -0.47 4.71
CA GLU A 118 13.67 -1.04 6.04
C GLU A 118 12.34 -0.74 6.72
N LEU A 119 11.92 -1.64 7.60
CA LEU A 119 10.78 -1.44 8.49
C LEU A 119 11.07 -0.26 9.44
N THR A 120 10.10 0.66 9.57
CA THR A 120 10.22 1.74 10.57
C THR A 120 9.75 1.26 11.95
N PRO A 121 10.10 1.99 13.05
CA PRO A 121 9.55 1.71 14.38
C PRO A 121 8.01 1.69 14.39
N LEU A 122 7.37 2.60 13.62
CA LEU A 122 5.92 2.58 13.43
C LEU A 122 5.45 1.25 12.81
N GLY A 123 6.16 0.74 11.80
CA GLY A 123 5.82 -0.53 11.14
C GLY A 123 5.89 -1.72 12.09
N ALA A 124 6.88 -1.75 12.97
CA ALA A 124 7.00 -2.77 14.02
C ALA A 124 5.81 -2.70 15.00
N GLU A 125 5.47 -1.50 15.47
CA GLU A 125 4.34 -1.32 16.37
C GLU A 125 2.98 -1.66 15.74
N GLN A 126 2.79 -1.38 14.43
CA GLN A 126 1.60 -1.78 13.69
C GLN A 126 1.37 -3.29 13.77
N HIS A 127 2.41 -4.12 13.59
CA HIS A 127 2.30 -5.58 13.68
C HIS A 127 2.01 -6.06 15.10
N LYS A 128 2.61 -5.46 16.12
CA LYS A 128 2.23 -5.74 17.52
C LYS A 128 0.76 -5.42 17.78
N GLN A 129 0.26 -4.31 17.25
CA GLN A 129 -1.17 -3.94 17.39
C GLN A 129 -2.09 -4.89 16.62
N ILE A 130 -1.69 -5.38 15.44
CA ILE A 130 -2.44 -6.40 14.71
C ILE A 130 -2.54 -7.68 15.53
N ALA A 131 -1.43 -8.15 16.08
CA ALA A 131 -1.39 -9.34 16.96
C ALA A 131 -2.32 -9.19 18.17
N ARG A 132 -2.27 -8.05 18.88
CA ARG A 132 -3.14 -7.76 20.02
C ARG A 132 -4.62 -7.84 19.65
N ARG A 133 -5.00 -7.23 18.51
CA ARG A 133 -6.39 -7.27 18.04
C ARG A 133 -6.81 -8.66 17.60
N MET A 134 -5.95 -9.39 16.92
CA MET A 134 -6.17 -10.78 16.49
C MET A 134 -6.40 -11.67 17.70
N TYR A 135 -5.50 -11.63 18.68
CA TYR A 135 -5.61 -12.39 19.92
C TYR A 135 -6.90 -12.06 20.71
N LYS A 136 -7.18 -10.76 20.89
CA LYS A 136 -8.38 -10.29 21.60
C LYS A 136 -9.67 -10.67 20.88
N ARG A 137 -9.67 -10.67 19.55
CA ARG A 137 -10.85 -10.97 18.72
C ARG A 137 -11.14 -12.46 18.65
N PHE A 138 -10.11 -13.30 18.65
CA PHE A 138 -10.21 -14.73 18.41
C PHE A 138 -9.52 -15.56 19.52
N PRO A 139 -9.87 -15.36 20.79
CA PRO A 139 -9.17 -15.99 21.91
C PRO A 139 -9.25 -17.52 21.87
N SER A 140 -10.31 -18.10 21.30
CA SER A 140 -10.46 -19.56 21.15
C SER A 140 -9.40 -20.18 20.24
N VAL A 141 -8.94 -19.45 19.21
CA VAL A 141 -7.91 -19.91 18.26
C VAL A 141 -6.53 -20.00 18.94
N PHE A 142 -6.25 -19.10 19.88
CA PHE A 142 -4.95 -19.00 20.55
C PHE A 142 -4.96 -19.56 21.98
N LYS A 143 -5.98 -20.37 22.30
CA LYS A 143 -6.13 -20.95 23.63
C LYS A 143 -5.13 -22.10 23.85
N ASP A 144 -4.62 -22.21 25.08
CA ASP A 144 -3.72 -23.29 25.50
C ASP A 144 -2.42 -23.38 24.67
N SER A 145 -1.95 -24.58 24.40
CA SER A 145 -0.71 -24.85 23.67
C SER A 145 -1.02 -25.22 22.23
N VAL A 146 -1.40 -24.21 21.42
CA VAL A 146 -1.66 -24.40 19.98
C VAL A 146 -0.46 -24.00 19.13
N TRP A 147 -0.42 -24.52 17.89
CA TRP A 147 0.60 -24.14 16.93
C TRP A 147 0.24 -22.84 16.20
N VAL A 148 1.22 -21.96 16.06
CA VAL A 148 1.21 -20.81 15.16
C VAL A 148 2.34 -21.02 14.18
N ASP A 149 2.00 -21.32 12.92
CA ASP A 149 2.96 -21.48 11.82
C ASP A 149 3.03 -20.19 11.04
N ALA A 150 4.18 -19.53 11.05
CA ALA A 150 4.38 -18.23 10.41
C ALA A 150 5.43 -18.30 9.30
N LYS A 151 5.15 -17.68 8.17
CA LYS A 151 6.08 -17.61 7.04
C LYS A 151 6.18 -16.20 6.48
N SER A 152 7.39 -15.82 6.11
CA SER A 152 7.69 -14.53 5.49
C SER A 152 8.32 -14.71 4.11
N THR A 153 8.19 -13.70 3.26
CA THR A 153 9.13 -13.56 2.14
C THR A 153 10.54 -13.32 2.67
N VAL A 154 11.55 -13.59 1.84
CA VAL A 154 12.97 -13.41 2.22
C VAL A 154 13.40 -11.93 2.36
N VAL A 155 12.46 -11.01 2.35
CA VAL A 155 12.71 -9.58 2.46
C VAL A 155 12.71 -9.17 3.93
N ILE A 156 13.80 -8.54 4.40
CA ILE A 156 14.05 -8.22 5.81
C ILE A 156 12.85 -7.55 6.49
N ARG A 157 12.23 -6.54 5.88
CA ARG A 157 11.06 -5.87 6.48
C ARG A 157 9.86 -6.79 6.69
N CYS A 158 9.70 -7.81 5.85
CA CYS A 158 8.63 -8.80 6.02
C CYS A 158 8.96 -9.76 7.17
N ILE A 159 10.21 -10.20 7.28
CA ILE A 159 10.70 -11.03 8.38
C ILE A 159 10.53 -10.28 9.71
N LEU A 160 10.96 -9.02 9.78
CA LEU A 160 10.81 -8.21 10.99
C LEU A 160 9.33 -7.92 11.33
N SER A 161 8.45 -7.80 10.33
CA SER A 161 7.01 -7.68 10.56
C SER A 161 6.45 -8.95 11.19
N MET A 162 6.82 -10.12 10.66
CA MET A 162 6.47 -11.42 11.22
C MET A 162 6.95 -11.55 12.68
N GLU A 163 8.21 -11.25 12.95
CA GLU A 163 8.79 -11.38 14.29
C GLU A 163 8.09 -10.47 15.31
N ASN A 164 7.79 -9.22 14.95
CA ASN A 164 7.08 -8.30 15.85
C ASN A 164 5.66 -8.78 16.17
N GLU A 165 4.97 -9.40 15.21
CA GLU A 165 3.64 -9.97 15.42
C GLU A 165 3.72 -11.23 16.31
N LEU A 166 4.68 -12.13 16.05
CA LEU A 166 4.89 -13.34 16.84
C LEU A 166 5.31 -13.04 18.28
N GLN A 167 6.23 -12.09 18.49
CA GLN A 167 6.62 -11.66 19.84
C GLN A 167 5.43 -11.19 20.65
N GLU A 168 4.52 -10.44 20.04
CA GLU A 168 3.33 -9.97 20.75
C GLU A 168 2.35 -11.11 21.01
N LEU A 169 2.14 -12.05 20.08
CA LEU A 169 1.30 -13.24 20.33
C LEU A 169 1.85 -14.09 21.48
N ILE A 170 3.17 -14.33 21.51
CA ILE A 170 3.83 -15.07 22.61
C ILE A 170 3.68 -14.30 23.93
N ARG A 171 3.76 -12.97 23.92
CA ARG A 171 3.52 -12.15 25.10
C ARG A 171 2.09 -12.29 25.64
N GLN A 172 1.10 -12.45 24.75
CA GLN A 172 -0.31 -12.68 25.14
C GLN A 172 -0.54 -14.11 25.68
N ASN A 173 0.15 -15.11 25.12
CA ASN A 173 0.08 -16.49 25.59
C ASN A 173 1.44 -17.19 25.43
N THR A 174 2.16 -17.34 26.53
CA THR A 174 3.49 -17.98 26.57
C THR A 174 3.49 -19.48 26.29
N ARG A 175 2.31 -20.12 26.23
CA ARG A 175 2.17 -21.54 25.92
C ARG A 175 2.06 -21.83 24.42
N LEU A 176 1.96 -20.82 23.58
CA LEU A 176 1.92 -20.98 22.12
C LEU A 176 3.17 -21.70 21.62
N LYS A 177 2.97 -22.65 20.73
CA LYS A 177 4.04 -23.32 19.98
C LYS A 177 4.22 -22.58 18.67
N VAL A 178 5.26 -21.78 18.56
CA VAL A 178 5.52 -20.97 17.37
C VAL A 178 6.58 -21.64 16.49
N ARG A 179 6.31 -21.70 15.19
CA ARG A 179 7.26 -22.07 14.17
C ARG A 179 7.27 -20.95 13.13
N CYS A 180 8.45 -20.44 12.79
CA CYS A 180 8.61 -19.40 11.78
C CYS A 180 9.68 -19.77 10.75
N ASP A 181 9.47 -19.33 9.51
CA ASP A 181 10.41 -19.55 8.42
C ASP A 181 10.37 -18.39 7.40
N ALA A 182 11.50 -18.17 6.73
CA ALA A 182 11.65 -17.25 5.59
C ALA A 182 12.61 -17.89 4.57
N SER A 183 12.08 -18.63 3.64
CA SER A 183 12.85 -19.46 2.73
C SER A 183 12.61 -19.12 1.25
N ALA A 184 13.67 -19.12 0.44
CA ALA A 184 13.56 -19.06 -1.01
C ALA A 184 12.71 -20.19 -1.60
N HIS A 185 12.67 -21.36 -0.91
CA HIS A 185 11.81 -22.49 -1.28
C HIS A 185 10.32 -22.10 -1.34
N ASP A 186 9.86 -21.23 -0.44
CA ASP A 186 8.46 -20.85 -0.37
C ASP A 186 8.06 -19.70 -1.32
N MET A 187 9.04 -19.08 -2.02
CA MET A 187 8.77 -17.93 -2.89
C MET A 187 7.88 -18.25 -4.09
N TYR A 188 7.76 -19.52 -4.49
CA TYR A 188 6.86 -19.95 -5.58
C TYR A 188 5.37 -19.65 -5.29
N TYR A 189 4.99 -19.45 -4.03
CA TYR A 189 3.65 -19.04 -3.64
C TYR A 189 3.63 -17.75 -2.79
N MET A 190 4.65 -17.51 -1.96
CA MET A 190 4.71 -16.34 -1.09
C MET A 190 4.95 -15.03 -1.86
N ASN A 191 5.71 -15.10 -2.96
CA ASN A 191 6.07 -13.94 -3.79
C ASN A 191 6.34 -14.37 -5.23
N LEU A 192 5.38 -15.07 -5.85
CA LEU A 192 5.53 -15.60 -7.19
C LEU A 192 5.72 -14.49 -8.21
N SER A 193 6.81 -14.58 -8.97
CA SER A 193 7.05 -13.79 -10.18
C SER A 193 6.68 -14.64 -11.41
N ASP A 194 5.45 -14.47 -11.90
CA ASP A 194 5.01 -15.13 -13.14
C ASP A 194 5.48 -14.32 -14.35
N LYS A 195 6.51 -14.83 -15.03
CA LYS A 195 7.15 -14.15 -16.17
C LYS A 195 6.15 -13.77 -17.27
N LYS A 196 5.19 -14.66 -17.60
CA LYS A 196 4.19 -14.40 -18.64
C LYS A 196 3.27 -13.23 -18.25
N LEU A 197 2.76 -13.24 -17.03
CA LEU A 197 1.90 -12.18 -16.52
C LEU A 197 2.68 -10.86 -16.34
N MET A 198 3.96 -10.93 -15.95
CA MET A 198 4.81 -9.73 -15.88
C MET A 198 4.96 -9.07 -17.25
N LEU A 199 5.16 -9.83 -18.32
CA LEU A 199 5.25 -9.26 -19.67
C LEU A 199 3.94 -8.62 -20.12
N GLN A 200 2.79 -9.17 -19.73
CA GLN A 200 1.48 -8.62 -20.08
C GLN A 200 1.21 -7.23 -19.49
N LYS A 201 1.76 -6.92 -18.32
CA LYS A 201 1.59 -5.59 -17.71
C LYS A 201 2.63 -4.54 -18.17
N GLU A 202 3.64 -4.95 -18.95
CA GLU A 202 4.67 -4.06 -19.50
C GLU A 202 4.45 -3.72 -20.99
N THR A 203 3.27 -4.05 -21.53
CA THR A 203 2.94 -3.81 -22.95
C THR A 203 2.75 -2.33 -23.26
N GLU A 204 2.87 -1.95 -24.53
CA GLU A 204 2.60 -0.59 -24.99
C GLU A 204 1.12 -0.20 -24.74
N GLU A 205 0.20 -1.14 -24.79
CA GLU A 205 -1.22 -0.90 -24.48
C GLU A 205 -1.43 -0.42 -23.05
N VAL A 206 -0.78 -1.06 -22.07
CA VAL A 206 -0.81 -0.65 -20.66
C VAL A 206 -0.16 0.72 -20.47
N LYS A 207 1.01 0.96 -21.09
CA LYS A 207 1.72 2.24 -21.03
C LYS A 207 0.90 3.37 -21.65
N ASN A 208 0.29 3.13 -22.82
CA ASN A 208 -0.53 4.12 -23.50
C ASN A 208 -1.79 4.45 -22.69
N ALA A 209 -2.48 3.44 -22.12
CA ALA A 209 -3.63 3.68 -21.25
C ALA A 209 -3.28 4.56 -20.04
N GLN A 210 -2.12 4.33 -19.40
CA GLN A 210 -1.65 5.19 -18.31
C GLN A 210 -1.30 6.60 -18.81
N ASN A 211 -0.59 6.73 -19.92
CA ASN A 211 -0.19 8.01 -20.47
C ASN A 211 -1.38 8.85 -20.94
N ASP A 212 -2.38 8.23 -21.54
CA ASP A 212 -3.58 8.92 -22.00
C ASP A 212 -4.43 9.39 -20.81
N TRP A 213 -4.51 8.58 -19.76
CA TRP A 213 -5.14 9.01 -18.52
C TRP A 213 -4.40 10.21 -17.91
N ASP A 214 -3.06 10.14 -17.82
CA ASP A 214 -2.21 11.21 -17.30
C ASP A 214 -2.42 12.53 -18.09
N LYS A 215 -2.43 12.49 -19.43
CA LYS A 215 -2.68 13.65 -20.29
C LYS A 215 -4.06 14.29 -20.08
N GLN A 216 -5.09 13.48 -19.84
CA GLN A 216 -6.46 13.96 -19.68
C GLN A 216 -6.76 14.53 -18.29
N HIS A 217 -6.06 14.07 -17.26
CA HIS A 217 -6.45 14.32 -15.86
C HIS A 217 -5.40 15.06 -15.03
N LEU A 218 -4.15 15.20 -15.53
CA LEU A 218 -3.08 15.82 -14.76
C LEU A 218 -2.63 17.13 -15.39
N ASN A 219 -2.56 18.17 -14.55
CA ASN A 219 -1.93 19.45 -14.89
C ASN A 219 -0.96 19.83 -13.77
N PHE A 220 0.32 19.72 -14.06
CA PHE A 220 1.37 20.01 -13.08
C PHE A 220 1.87 21.46 -13.09
N ARG A 221 1.45 22.29 -14.05
CA ARG A 221 1.91 23.68 -14.16
C ARG A 221 1.70 24.51 -12.88
N PRO A 222 0.53 24.47 -12.22
CA PRO A 222 0.34 25.24 -10.99
C PRO A 222 1.28 24.81 -9.85
N LEU A 223 1.54 23.53 -9.69
CA LEU A 223 2.49 23.02 -8.70
C LEU A 223 3.92 23.47 -9.02
N ILE A 224 4.34 23.38 -10.27
CA ILE A 224 5.66 23.80 -10.70
C ILE A 224 5.86 25.30 -10.46
N SER A 225 4.87 26.15 -10.78
CA SER A 225 4.94 27.60 -10.53
C SER A 225 4.98 27.97 -9.05
N ARG A 226 4.50 27.08 -8.15
CA ARG A 226 4.67 27.29 -6.70
C ARG A 226 6.09 27.02 -6.21
N LEU A 227 6.89 26.25 -6.96
CA LEU A 227 8.25 25.85 -6.56
C LEU A 227 9.34 26.59 -7.32
N PHE A 228 9.10 26.93 -8.61
CA PHE A 228 10.09 27.52 -9.50
C PHE A 228 9.61 28.88 -10.04
N THR A 229 10.57 29.80 -10.23
CA THR A 229 10.33 31.15 -10.79
C THR A 229 10.62 31.22 -12.28
N ASP A 230 11.36 30.23 -12.84
CA ASP A 230 11.79 30.19 -14.25
C ASP A 230 11.29 28.93 -14.95
N SER A 231 10.34 29.11 -15.86
CA SER A 231 9.79 28.02 -16.68
C SER A 231 10.81 27.47 -17.68
N SER A 232 11.73 28.28 -18.20
CA SER A 232 12.78 27.84 -19.12
C SER A 232 13.74 26.86 -18.48
N PHE A 233 14.08 27.07 -17.21
CA PHE A 233 14.86 26.10 -16.43
C PHE A 233 14.10 24.78 -16.31
N VAL A 234 12.83 24.82 -15.98
CA VAL A 234 11.96 23.63 -15.82
C VAL A 234 11.92 22.84 -17.12
N ASP A 235 11.59 23.49 -18.25
CA ASP A 235 11.43 22.83 -19.55
C ASP A 235 12.72 22.14 -20.01
N LYS A 236 13.88 22.72 -19.68
CA LYS A 236 15.19 22.18 -20.11
C LYS A 236 15.76 21.10 -19.18
N ASN A 237 15.41 21.12 -17.90
CA ASN A 237 16.12 20.33 -16.87
C ASN A 237 15.25 19.32 -16.13
N ILE A 238 13.92 19.39 -16.23
CA ILE A 238 13.04 18.63 -15.36
C ILE A 238 12.07 17.76 -16.17
N ASN A 239 12.10 16.45 -15.93
CA ASN A 239 10.95 15.61 -16.27
C ASN A 239 9.85 15.89 -15.22
N VAL A 240 8.96 16.81 -15.54
CA VAL A 240 7.94 17.34 -14.63
C VAL A 240 7.07 16.22 -14.06
N GLY A 241 6.62 15.27 -14.90
CA GLY A 241 5.78 14.17 -14.44
C GLY A 241 6.49 13.29 -13.41
N GLN A 242 7.77 12.95 -13.63
CA GLN A 242 8.55 12.17 -12.69
C GLN A 242 8.84 12.95 -11.40
N PHE A 243 9.22 14.21 -11.51
CA PHE A 243 9.50 15.08 -10.36
C PHE A 243 8.28 15.22 -9.44
N VAL A 244 7.09 15.45 -10.00
CA VAL A 244 5.85 15.55 -9.21
C VAL A 244 5.50 14.21 -8.54
N ARG A 245 5.69 13.09 -9.22
CA ARG A 245 5.47 11.77 -8.61
C ARG A 245 6.46 11.48 -7.47
N ASP A 246 7.70 11.91 -7.60
CA ASP A 246 8.69 11.79 -6.52
C ASP A 246 8.28 12.62 -5.31
N LEU A 247 7.88 13.88 -5.49
CA LEU A 247 7.38 14.73 -4.41
C LEU A 247 6.11 14.15 -3.76
N PHE A 248 5.20 13.59 -4.55
CA PHE A 248 4.00 12.92 -4.03
C PHE A 248 4.34 11.67 -3.21
N SER A 249 5.30 10.87 -3.67
CA SER A 249 5.81 9.72 -2.92
C SER A 249 6.46 10.13 -1.61
N LEU A 250 7.24 11.22 -1.63
CA LEU A 250 7.83 11.79 -0.41
C LEU A 250 6.76 12.30 0.55
N ALA A 251 5.73 13.01 0.05
CA ALA A 251 4.61 13.45 0.89
C ALA A 251 3.89 12.26 1.54
N GLY A 252 3.66 11.20 0.76
CA GLY A 252 3.00 9.99 1.26
C GLY A 252 3.82 9.24 2.30
N ILE A 253 5.14 9.13 2.12
CA ILE A 253 5.99 8.32 2.99
C ILE A 253 6.27 8.96 4.36
N VAL A 254 6.17 10.29 4.49
CA VAL A 254 6.42 11.00 5.75
C VAL A 254 5.64 10.39 6.92
N GLN A 255 4.38 10.02 6.72
CA GLN A 255 3.54 9.45 7.77
C GLN A 255 4.06 8.12 8.34
N ASN A 256 5.02 7.48 7.66
CA ASN A 256 5.65 6.23 8.07
C ASN A 256 6.96 6.45 8.85
N SER A 257 7.46 7.68 8.92
CA SER A 257 8.73 8.06 9.54
C SER A 257 8.55 8.55 10.97
N GLU A 258 9.65 8.69 11.71
CA GLU A 258 9.62 9.22 13.09
C GLU A 258 9.39 10.75 13.11
N ILE A 259 9.78 11.47 12.03
CA ILE A 259 9.54 12.91 11.90
C ILE A 259 8.10 13.27 11.48
N ARG A 260 7.19 12.32 11.32
CA ARG A 260 5.80 12.49 10.88
C ARG A 260 5.00 13.54 11.66
N HIS A 261 5.36 13.77 12.94
CA HIS A 261 4.67 14.75 13.78
C HIS A 261 5.21 16.17 13.64
N SER A 262 6.36 16.35 12.99
CA SER A 262 7.06 17.65 12.85
C SER A 262 7.31 18.07 11.41
N LEU A 263 6.87 17.25 10.44
CA LEU A 263 7.11 17.51 9.03
C LEU A 263 5.94 17.03 8.17
N SER A 264 5.56 17.86 7.20
CA SER A 264 4.62 17.50 6.14
C SER A 264 5.12 18.08 4.82
N LEU A 265 4.87 17.37 3.73
CA LEU A 265 5.05 17.83 2.36
C LEU A 265 3.72 18.01 1.62
N TYR A 266 2.60 17.72 2.25
CA TYR A 266 1.29 17.89 1.62
C TYR A 266 0.96 19.35 1.33
N ASP A 267 1.59 20.28 2.04
CA ASP A 267 1.43 21.74 1.88
C ASP A 267 1.98 22.32 0.57
N ILE A 268 2.69 21.51 -0.24
CA ILE A 268 3.11 21.88 -1.59
C ILE A 268 2.03 21.59 -2.64
N PHE A 269 1.02 20.80 -2.29
CA PHE A 269 -0.08 20.40 -3.17
C PHE A 269 -1.39 21.07 -2.81
N THR A 270 -2.25 21.28 -3.79
CA THR A 270 -3.67 21.55 -3.52
C THR A 270 -4.43 20.24 -3.27
N PRO A 271 -5.62 20.28 -2.61
CA PRO A 271 -6.45 19.10 -2.43
C PRO A 271 -6.84 18.41 -3.76
N ASP A 272 -7.10 19.20 -4.82
CA ASP A 272 -7.41 18.65 -6.15
C ASP A 272 -6.20 17.92 -6.78
N GLU A 273 -5.00 18.47 -6.63
CA GLU A 273 -3.77 17.81 -7.10
C GLU A 273 -3.51 16.50 -6.36
N LEU A 274 -3.70 16.47 -5.05
CA LEU A 274 -3.59 15.24 -4.23
C LEU A 274 -4.61 14.19 -4.68
N TYR A 275 -5.86 14.60 -4.91
CA TYR A 275 -6.89 13.69 -5.37
C TYR A 275 -6.58 13.12 -6.77
N SER A 276 -6.12 13.96 -7.70
CA SER A 276 -5.74 13.51 -9.05
C SER A 276 -4.55 12.56 -9.04
N LEU A 277 -3.54 12.82 -8.21
CA LEU A 277 -2.37 11.94 -8.04
C LEU A 277 -2.75 10.61 -7.36
N TRP A 278 -3.67 10.65 -6.40
CA TRP A 278 -4.25 9.44 -5.82
C TRP A 278 -5.01 8.60 -6.86
N GLN A 279 -5.86 9.24 -7.68
CA GLN A 279 -6.57 8.55 -8.77
C GLN A 279 -5.57 7.94 -9.77
N ARG A 280 -4.52 8.68 -10.15
CA ARG A 280 -3.45 8.16 -11.00
C ARG A 280 -2.82 6.90 -10.43
N SER A 281 -2.54 6.89 -9.14
CA SER A 281 -1.99 5.70 -8.47
C SER A 281 -2.96 4.52 -8.53
N ASN A 282 -4.27 4.76 -8.37
CA ASN A 282 -5.29 3.70 -8.48
C ASN A 282 -5.37 3.14 -9.91
N VAL A 283 -5.29 4.00 -10.94
CA VAL A 283 -5.22 3.58 -12.35
C VAL A 283 -3.98 2.71 -12.59
N TRP A 284 -2.83 3.10 -12.05
CA TRP A 284 -1.62 2.30 -12.15
C TRP A 284 -1.78 0.92 -11.50
N TRP A 285 -2.32 0.84 -10.28
CA TRP A 285 -2.59 -0.42 -9.61
C TRP A 285 -3.58 -1.29 -10.39
N TYR A 286 -4.64 -0.70 -10.93
CA TYR A 286 -5.62 -1.41 -11.75
C TYR A 286 -4.97 -2.00 -13.01
N LEU A 287 -4.19 -1.20 -13.74
CA LEU A 287 -3.51 -1.63 -14.97
C LEU A 287 -2.44 -2.70 -14.73
N HIS A 288 -1.81 -2.73 -13.54
CA HIS A 288 -0.68 -3.63 -13.30
C HIS A 288 -1.01 -4.85 -12.44
N TYR A 289 -2.07 -4.83 -11.63
CA TYR A 289 -2.34 -5.88 -10.65
C TYR A 289 -3.78 -6.39 -10.61
N ALA A 290 -4.72 -5.73 -11.28
CA ALA A 290 -6.11 -6.15 -11.38
C ALA A 290 -6.45 -6.71 -12.77
N GLY A 291 -7.70 -7.06 -12.99
CA GLY A 291 -8.20 -7.62 -14.25
C GLY A 291 -8.45 -6.59 -15.34
N ALA A 292 -7.52 -5.66 -15.59
CA ALA A 292 -7.65 -4.67 -16.64
C ALA A 292 -7.58 -5.32 -18.04
N PRO A 293 -8.46 -4.94 -18.99
CA PRO A 293 -8.39 -5.46 -20.36
C PRO A 293 -7.02 -5.24 -21.02
N GLN A 294 -6.39 -4.10 -20.76
CA GLN A 294 -5.09 -3.71 -21.33
C GLN A 294 -3.95 -4.64 -20.92
N ASN A 295 -4.05 -5.31 -19.78
CA ASN A 295 -3.07 -6.31 -19.32
C ASN A 295 -3.52 -7.76 -19.60
N GLY A 296 -4.55 -7.94 -20.44
CA GLY A 296 -5.13 -9.24 -20.77
C GLY A 296 -6.09 -9.81 -19.71
N GLY A 297 -6.44 -9.06 -18.67
CA GLY A 297 -7.42 -9.44 -17.66
C GLY A 297 -6.96 -10.53 -16.66
N ASN A 298 -5.72 -10.99 -16.76
CA ASN A 298 -5.26 -12.22 -16.07
C ASN A 298 -4.33 -11.98 -14.88
N GLN A 299 -4.03 -10.72 -14.52
CA GLN A 299 -3.08 -10.43 -13.42
C GLN A 299 -3.48 -11.05 -12.06
N PRO A 300 -4.77 -11.16 -11.69
CA PRO A 300 -5.18 -11.84 -10.47
C PRO A 300 -4.67 -13.28 -10.36
N PHE A 301 -4.56 -14.01 -11.48
CA PHE A 301 -4.04 -15.38 -11.53
C PHE A 301 -2.56 -15.50 -11.12
N SER A 302 -1.83 -14.40 -11.00
CA SER A 302 -0.49 -14.41 -10.41
C SER A 302 -0.50 -14.99 -8.99
N GLN A 303 -1.63 -14.91 -8.27
CA GLN A 303 -1.77 -15.41 -6.90
C GLN A 303 -2.44 -16.78 -6.78
N ARG A 304 -2.63 -17.52 -7.88
CA ARG A 304 -3.22 -18.86 -7.88
C ARG A 304 -2.49 -19.86 -6.96
N ASN A 305 -1.16 -19.76 -6.88
CA ASN A 305 -0.38 -20.65 -6.00
C ASN A 305 -0.58 -20.29 -4.54
N LEU A 306 -0.60 -18.99 -4.21
CA LEU A 306 -0.88 -18.51 -2.85
C LEU A 306 -2.28 -18.93 -2.39
N LEU A 307 -3.30 -18.73 -3.22
CA LEU A 307 -4.67 -19.12 -2.90
C LEU A 307 -4.77 -20.64 -2.69
N ARG A 308 -4.19 -21.44 -3.58
CA ARG A 308 -4.16 -22.90 -3.43
C ARG A 308 -3.48 -23.30 -2.12
N LYS A 309 -2.35 -22.70 -1.78
CA LYS A 309 -1.63 -22.97 -0.53
C LYS A 309 -2.44 -22.59 0.71
N ILE A 310 -3.14 -21.45 0.69
CA ILE A 310 -4.05 -21.04 1.76
C ILE A 310 -5.13 -22.09 1.99
N ILE A 311 -5.77 -22.58 0.92
CA ILE A 311 -6.85 -23.57 1.01
C ILE A 311 -6.30 -24.92 1.53
N THR A 312 -5.23 -25.44 0.93
CA THR A 312 -4.69 -26.75 1.34
C THR A 312 -4.14 -26.76 2.77
N GLU A 313 -3.54 -25.67 3.23
CA GLU A 313 -3.10 -25.56 4.62
C GLU A 313 -4.30 -25.44 5.58
N ALA A 314 -5.34 -24.69 5.19
CA ALA A 314 -6.56 -24.61 5.98
C ALA A 314 -7.21 -26.00 6.15
N ASP A 315 -7.37 -26.76 5.05
CA ASP A 315 -7.92 -28.13 5.10
C ASP A 315 -7.09 -29.04 6.01
N SER A 316 -5.77 -28.97 5.91
CA SER A 316 -4.85 -29.74 6.74
C SER A 316 -4.96 -29.34 8.23
N CYS A 317 -5.00 -28.04 8.53
CA CYS A 317 -5.11 -27.56 9.92
C CYS A 317 -6.46 -27.90 10.54
N LEU A 318 -7.55 -27.77 9.78
CA LEU A 318 -8.92 -28.05 10.27
C LEU A 318 -9.13 -29.53 10.60
N SER A 319 -8.30 -30.44 10.10
CA SER A 319 -8.30 -31.86 10.48
C SER A 319 -7.66 -32.13 11.85
N LEU A 320 -6.97 -31.14 12.43
CA LEU A 320 -6.30 -31.28 13.72
C LEU A 320 -7.27 -31.01 14.90
N PRO A 321 -7.06 -31.63 16.06
CA PRO A 321 -7.86 -31.33 17.25
C PRO A 321 -7.79 -29.86 17.69
N HIS A 322 -6.67 -29.21 17.44
CA HIS A 322 -6.43 -27.79 17.74
C HIS A 322 -5.76 -27.13 16.52
N PRO A 323 -6.56 -26.60 15.58
CA PRO A 323 -6.06 -26.06 14.30
C PRO A 323 -5.07 -24.92 14.42
N GLY A 324 -5.22 -23.99 15.38
CA GLY A 324 -4.32 -22.86 15.60
C GLY A 324 -4.36 -21.81 14.49
N ALA A 325 -3.18 -21.35 14.04
CA ALA A 325 -3.09 -20.30 13.03
C ALA A 325 -1.94 -20.50 12.04
N THR A 326 -2.16 -20.11 10.77
CA THR A 326 -1.09 -19.90 9.79
C THR A 326 -1.00 -18.44 9.39
N LEU A 327 0.16 -17.84 9.58
CA LEU A 327 0.41 -16.42 9.34
C LEU A 327 1.42 -16.26 8.19
N ARG A 328 1.14 -15.38 7.24
CA ARG A 328 2.03 -15.13 6.09
C ARG A 328 2.28 -13.64 5.95
N PHE A 329 3.54 -13.27 5.68
CA PHE A 329 4.00 -11.87 5.64
C PHE A 329 4.69 -11.59 4.32
N GLY A 330 4.14 -10.62 3.57
CA GLY A 330 4.64 -10.29 2.24
C GLY A 330 4.34 -8.86 1.82
N HIS A 331 3.78 -8.70 0.63
CA HIS A 331 3.72 -7.43 -0.07
C HIS A 331 2.30 -7.09 -0.57
N ASP A 332 2.05 -5.79 -0.76
CA ASP A 332 0.86 -5.26 -1.43
C ASP A 332 0.67 -5.82 -2.85
N THR A 333 1.78 -6.03 -3.58
CA THR A 333 1.79 -6.65 -4.91
C THR A 333 1.26 -8.09 -4.95
N MET A 334 1.15 -8.74 -3.78
CA MET A 334 0.51 -10.05 -3.63
C MET A 334 -0.95 -9.91 -3.15
N ILE A 335 -1.20 -9.02 -2.18
CA ILE A 335 -2.54 -8.83 -1.61
C ILE A 335 -3.51 -8.29 -2.65
N MET A 336 -3.11 -7.29 -3.44
CA MET A 336 -3.99 -6.67 -4.44
C MET A 336 -4.53 -7.69 -5.47
N PRO A 337 -3.70 -8.45 -6.20
CA PRO A 337 -4.22 -9.46 -7.12
C PRO A 337 -4.90 -10.64 -6.41
N LEU A 338 -4.52 -10.99 -5.17
CA LEU A 338 -5.23 -12.00 -4.40
C LEU A 338 -6.67 -11.58 -4.09
N THR A 339 -6.88 -10.33 -3.67
CA THR A 339 -8.24 -9.82 -3.43
C THR A 339 -9.07 -9.79 -4.72
N CYS A 340 -8.48 -9.44 -5.86
CA CYS A 340 -9.14 -9.51 -7.16
C CYS A 340 -9.46 -10.95 -7.59
N LEU A 341 -8.67 -11.94 -7.14
CA LEU A 341 -8.91 -13.36 -7.46
C LEU A 341 -10.04 -13.97 -6.60
N LEU A 342 -10.27 -13.40 -5.41
CA LEU A 342 -11.30 -13.85 -4.46
C LEU A 342 -12.69 -13.24 -4.72
N ASN A 343 -12.77 -12.26 -5.61
CA ASN A 343 -14.00 -11.54 -5.92
C ASN A 343 -14.78 -12.30 -7.04
#